data_20953f914155171474e3c263d528573f
#
_entry.id   20953f914155171474e3c263d528573f
#
_cell.length_a   1.000
_cell.length_b   1.000
_cell.length_c   1.000
_cell.angle_alpha   90.00
_cell.angle_beta   90.00
_cell.angle_gamma   90.00
#
_symmetry.space_group_name_H-M   'P 1'
#
loop_
_entity.id
_entity.type
_entity.pdbx_description
1 polymer ?
#
loop_
_entity_poly.entity_id
_entity_poly.type
_entity_poly.pdbx_seq_one_letter_code
_entity_poly.pdbx_strand_id
1 'polypeptide(L)'
;MSPNITLLVKEALFHQHAGRIGIALGMFEEILKLDPKNPQANFSLGIAAYQNGDVGLAIEMLRKAERKAGKHPQVHQLLGLALMNAGDLAGAMKSLKKAVALAPDVADFHAHLGDLYTLKRQPQLARQNFERALAVDPENGYAIVGMGKLDVTVGQVDDAIAWFEKAIALGKELPSALHSLTMTRTYRQVPAELEKIEDLLKKASTLPEPEVAHLHWAAGKIHYDLGDTPSAAQHYRSARRLRYKSFDQKAHEERISFMKDVFDEAFFVERSELGDSSQRPVFIFGMPRSGTTLAEQIVSRHSRISSGSEIPYFRLLQQDIGLQGPPSAALENRLKSLGPREFKQFARHYLAELSAIDRRADRVTDKMPHNFEMLWLMSLLFPKAAFIHCVRCPADTCVSLLSHSLSPAHNYALNQKSLGSYFVTYDGLMKHWEKVLPVRIHTLSYEDLVYNQEQESKALLACAGMEWEEECLEFYNGDSPVTTFSNLQVRKPMFRSSIGRWKRHKNLLGDLFDALGPLSPLEEGQEDCNGTGYGQQQSLSAAVPDNDTSQLRNVSAPVS
;
A
#
# COMPACT_ATOMS: atom_id res chain seq x y z
N MET A 1 -40.85 4.68 -17.27
CA MET A 1 -40.91 5.48 -16.01
C MET A 1 -42.28 6.08 -15.89
N SER A 2 -42.88 6.08 -14.70
CA SER A 2 -44.10 6.83 -14.50
C SER A 2 -43.81 8.35 -14.64
N PRO A 3 -44.76 9.15 -15.16
CA PRO A 3 -44.55 10.61 -15.30
C PRO A 3 -44.08 11.28 -14.01
N ASN A 4 -44.48 10.77 -12.87
CA ASN A 4 -44.13 11.26 -11.54
C ASN A 4 -42.63 11.07 -11.23
N ILE A 5 -42.02 9.92 -11.54
CA ILE A 5 -40.58 9.64 -11.30
C ILE A 5 -39.70 10.54 -12.19
N THR A 6 -40.10 10.78 -13.44
CA THR A 6 -39.36 11.67 -14.34
C THR A 6 -39.31 13.10 -13.82
N LEU A 7 -40.41 13.58 -13.23
CA LEU A 7 -40.47 14.91 -12.64
C LEU A 7 -39.58 15.01 -11.39
N LEU A 8 -39.66 14.02 -10.49
CA LEU A 8 -38.81 13.93 -9.30
C LEU A 8 -37.32 13.91 -9.64
N VAL A 9 -36.91 13.18 -10.71
CA VAL A 9 -35.53 13.18 -11.17
C VAL A 9 -35.10 14.56 -11.65
N LYS A 10 -35.93 15.28 -12.40
CA LYS A 10 -35.61 16.64 -12.86
C LYS A 10 -35.44 17.60 -11.69
N GLU A 11 -36.30 17.50 -10.71
CA GLU A 11 -36.28 18.34 -9.50
C GLU A 11 -35.05 18.03 -8.65
N ALA A 12 -34.69 16.75 -8.44
CA ALA A 12 -33.46 16.34 -7.74
C ALA A 12 -32.22 16.89 -8.45
N LEU A 13 -32.16 16.81 -9.79
CA LEU A 13 -31.04 17.37 -10.57
C LEU A 13 -30.99 18.90 -10.46
N PHE A 14 -32.12 19.58 -10.44
CA PHE A 14 -32.17 21.03 -10.21
C PHE A 14 -31.58 21.40 -8.86
N HIS A 15 -31.92 20.68 -7.79
CA HIS A 15 -31.34 20.88 -6.46
C HIS A 15 -29.82 20.57 -6.45
N GLN A 16 -29.38 19.50 -7.14
CA GLN A 16 -27.98 19.17 -7.28
C GLN A 16 -27.19 20.28 -7.97
N HIS A 17 -27.68 20.80 -9.11
CA HIS A 17 -27.02 21.89 -9.82
C HIS A 17 -27.05 23.22 -9.05
N ALA A 18 -28.04 23.43 -8.20
CA ALA A 18 -28.13 24.59 -7.32
C ALA A 18 -27.25 24.47 -6.05
N GLY A 19 -26.42 23.44 -5.93
CA GLY A 19 -25.53 23.19 -4.79
C GLY A 19 -26.27 22.70 -3.52
N ARG A 20 -27.57 22.43 -3.59
CA ARG A 20 -28.38 21.91 -2.46
C ARG A 20 -28.29 20.40 -2.38
N ILE A 21 -27.04 19.91 -2.17
CA ILE A 21 -26.68 18.49 -2.31
C ILE A 21 -27.48 17.59 -1.37
N GLY A 22 -27.66 17.97 -0.09
CA GLY A 22 -28.42 17.16 0.88
C GLY A 22 -29.87 16.93 0.46
N ILE A 23 -30.55 17.98 -0.10
CA ILE A 23 -31.90 17.85 -0.61
C ILE A 23 -31.93 16.91 -1.83
N ALA A 24 -31.01 17.10 -2.76
CA ALA A 24 -30.91 16.28 -3.95
C ALA A 24 -30.71 14.79 -3.62
N LEU A 25 -29.78 14.46 -2.69
CA LEU A 25 -29.52 13.08 -2.26
C LEU A 25 -30.74 12.44 -1.61
N GLY A 26 -31.46 13.16 -0.71
CA GLY A 26 -32.69 12.64 -0.13
C GLY A 26 -33.76 12.36 -1.19
N MET A 27 -33.87 13.22 -2.21
CA MET A 27 -34.78 12.97 -3.34
C MET A 27 -34.36 11.77 -4.19
N PHE A 28 -33.07 11.56 -4.45
CA PHE A 28 -32.59 10.38 -5.15
C PHE A 28 -32.84 9.09 -4.36
N GLU A 29 -32.73 9.11 -3.03
CA GLU A 29 -33.11 7.97 -2.18
C GLU A 29 -34.60 7.63 -2.29
N GLU A 30 -35.47 8.65 -2.26
CA GLU A 30 -36.93 8.45 -2.47
C GLU A 30 -37.23 7.90 -3.88
N ILE A 31 -36.53 8.37 -4.90
CA ILE A 31 -36.66 7.82 -6.26
C ILE A 31 -36.28 6.35 -6.28
N LEU A 32 -35.22 5.93 -5.56
CA LEU A 32 -34.83 4.50 -5.50
C LEU A 32 -35.82 3.62 -4.73
N LYS A 33 -36.58 4.17 -3.79
CA LYS A 33 -37.72 3.44 -3.16
C LYS A 33 -38.81 3.13 -4.17
N LEU A 34 -39.06 4.05 -5.13
CA LEU A 34 -40.08 3.90 -6.17
C LEU A 34 -39.57 3.12 -7.40
N ASP A 35 -38.30 3.32 -7.78
CA ASP A 35 -37.62 2.66 -8.90
C ASP A 35 -36.17 2.34 -8.51
N PRO A 36 -35.92 1.17 -7.87
CA PRO A 36 -34.58 0.77 -7.43
C PRO A 36 -33.55 0.67 -8.55
N LYS A 37 -34.00 0.63 -9.81
CA LYS A 37 -33.13 0.55 -10.99
C LYS A 37 -32.98 1.88 -11.72
N ASN A 38 -33.44 2.98 -11.14
CA ASN A 38 -33.32 4.29 -11.76
C ASN A 38 -31.85 4.65 -12.01
N PRO A 39 -31.41 4.86 -13.27
CA PRO A 39 -30.00 5.04 -13.56
C PRO A 39 -29.44 6.35 -13.03
N GLN A 40 -30.25 7.44 -13.08
CA GLN A 40 -29.79 8.76 -12.62
C GLN A 40 -29.64 8.81 -11.11
N ALA A 41 -30.63 8.27 -10.36
CA ALA A 41 -30.55 8.23 -8.91
C ALA A 41 -29.37 7.36 -8.43
N ASN A 42 -29.18 6.16 -9.03
CA ASN A 42 -28.03 5.32 -8.72
C ASN A 42 -26.70 6.01 -9.07
N PHE A 43 -26.63 6.76 -10.18
CA PHE A 43 -25.43 7.49 -10.57
C PHE A 43 -25.10 8.62 -9.57
N SER A 44 -26.07 9.47 -9.23
CA SER A 44 -25.86 10.58 -8.30
C SER A 44 -25.50 10.12 -6.89
N LEU A 45 -26.16 9.06 -6.38
CA LEU A 45 -25.79 8.46 -5.10
C LEU A 45 -24.42 7.76 -5.15
N GLY A 46 -24.07 7.16 -6.29
CA GLY A 46 -22.74 6.60 -6.52
C GLY A 46 -21.63 7.65 -6.49
N ILE A 47 -21.87 8.85 -7.06
CA ILE A 47 -20.96 10.01 -6.95
C ILE A 47 -20.79 10.41 -5.49
N ALA A 48 -21.90 10.60 -4.76
CA ALA A 48 -21.86 11.01 -3.36
C ALA A 48 -21.13 10.00 -2.47
N ALA A 49 -21.39 8.70 -2.67
CA ALA A 49 -20.69 7.63 -1.95
C ALA A 49 -19.18 7.67 -2.24
N TYR A 50 -18.78 7.86 -3.51
CA TYR A 50 -17.37 7.98 -3.90
C TYR A 50 -16.69 9.19 -3.24
N GLN A 51 -17.34 10.34 -3.24
CA GLN A 51 -16.83 11.57 -2.61
C GLN A 51 -16.71 11.44 -1.09
N ASN A 52 -17.63 10.70 -0.45
CA ASN A 52 -17.60 10.42 0.98
C ASN A 52 -16.62 9.27 1.35
N GLY A 53 -15.93 8.69 0.36
CA GLY A 53 -14.96 7.60 0.58
C GLY A 53 -15.61 6.24 0.86
N ASP A 54 -16.93 6.08 0.67
CA ASP A 54 -17.61 4.79 0.72
C ASP A 54 -17.50 4.09 -0.63
N VAL A 55 -16.31 3.50 -0.85
CA VAL A 55 -15.97 2.86 -2.12
C VAL A 55 -16.88 1.67 -2.43
N GLY A 56 -17.30 0.90 -1.42
CA GLY A 56 -18.18 -0.25 -1.58
C GLY A 56 -19.55 0.16 -2.12
N LEU A 57 -20.18 1.13 -1.46
CA LEU A 57 -21.47 1.68 -1.87
C LEU A 57 -21.37 2.37 -3.24
N ALA A 58 -20.28 3.09 -3.50
CA ALA A 58 -20.05 3.72 -4.80
C ALA A 58 -20.06 2.69 -5.94
N ILE A 59 -19.31 1.59 -5.80
CA ILE A 59 -19.25 0.51 -6.78
C ILE A 59 -20.63 -0.11 -6.98
N GLU A 60 -21.36 -0.40 -5.90
CA GLU A 60 -22.71 -0.98 -5.96
C GLU A 60 -23.66 -0.09 -6.77
N MET A 61 -23.74 1.19 -6.42
CA MET A 61 -24.63 2.15 -7.07
C MET A 61 -24.23 2.37 -8.53
N LEU A 62 -22.95 2.56 -8.83
CA LEU A 62 -22.44 2.78 -10.18
C LEU A 62 -22.66 1.55 -11.09
N ARG A 63 -22.54 0.33 -10.58
CA ARG A 63 -22.90 -0.89 -11.32
C ARG A 63 -24.40 -0.98 -11.62
N LYS A 64 -25.27 -0.53 -10.70
CA LYS A 64 -26.72 -0.44 -10.97
C LYS A 64 -27.01 0.59 -12.04
N ALA A 65 -26.34 1.77 -12.01
CA ALA A 65 -26.43 2.77 -13.05
C ALA A 65 -25.96 2.25 -14.41
N GLU A 66 -24.81 1.59 -14.47
CA GLU A 66 -24.22 1.01 -15.70
C GLU A 66 -25.19 0.09 -16.44
N ARG A 67 -25.94 -0.75 -15.73
CA ARG A 67 -26.90 -1.71 -16.34
C ARG A 67 -27.96 -1.03 -17.21
N LYS A 68 -28.31 0.20 -16.92
CA LYS A 68 -29.36 0.98 -17.62
C LYS A 68 -28.79 2.15 -18.41
N ALA A 69 -27.70 2.75 -17.97
CA ALA A 69 -27.03 3.89 -18.58
C ALA A 69 -25.66 3.51 -19.18
N GLY A 70 -25.49 2.28 -19.67
CA GLY A 70 -24.22 1.73 -20.17
C GLY A 70 -23.62 2.44 -21.40
N LYS A 71 -24.30 3.44 -21.95
CA LYS A 71 -23.77 4.34 -23.01
C LYS A 71 -23.31 5.70 -22.44
N HIS A 72 -23.42 5.92 -21.13
CA HIS A 72 -23.01 7.16 -20.50
C HIS A 72 -21.54 7.08 -20.05
N PRO A 73 -20.61 7.80 -20.68
CA PRO A 73 -19.18 7.61 -20.45
C PRO A 73 -18.75 7.94 -19.02
N GLN A 74 -19.39 8.93 -18.36
CA GLN A 74 -19.07 9.30 -16.97
C GLN A 74 -19.41 8.21 -15.96
N VAL A 75 -20.43 7.37 -16.21
CA VAL A 75 -20.74 6.22 -15.35
C VAL A 75 -19.57 5.24 -15.36
N HIS A 76 -19.00 4.98 -16.54
CA HIS A 76 -17.84 4.10 -16.69
C HIS A 76 -16.57 4.71 -16.11
N GLN A 77 -16.34 6.01 -16.26
CA GLN A 77 -15.23 6.72 -15.64
C GLN A 77 -15.26 6.56 -14.12
N LEU A 78 -16.39 6.95 -13.49
CA LEU A 78 -16.51 6.90 -12.02
C LEU A 78 -16.47 5.48 -11.47
N LEU A 79 -17.10 4.52 -12.16
CA LEU A 79 -16.97 3.10 -11.80
C LEU A 79 -15.52 2.64 -11.89
N GLY A 80 -14.79 3.06 -12.92
CA GLY A 80 -13.35 2.77 -13.06
C GLY A 80 -12.54 3.34 -11.92
N LEU A 81 -12.76 4.60 -11.52
CA LEU A 81 -12.10 5.24 -10.38
C LEU A 81 -12.42 4.56 -9.04
N ALA A 82 -13.70 4.21 -8.81
CA ALA A 82 -14.10 3.50 -7.62
C ALA A 82 -13.46 2.11 -7.53
N LEU A 83 -13.37 1.38 -8.65
CA LEU A 83 -12.69 0.08 -8.74
C LEU A 83 -11.18 0.20 -8.54
N MET A 84 -10.53 1.27 -9.04
CA MET A 84 -9.12 1.57 -8.74
C MET A 84 -8.89 1.74 -7.23
N ASN A 85 -9.77 2.50 -6.56
CA ASN A 85 -9.68 2.72 -5.12
C ASN A 85 -9.91 1.43 -4.31
N ALA A 86 -10.75 0.52 -4.83
CA ALA A 86 -10.96 -0.81 -4.25
C ALA A 86 -9.79 -1.78 -4.52
N GLY A 87 -8.89 -1.45 -5.49
CA GLY A 87 -7.81 -2.33 -5.94
C GLY A 87 -8.21 -3.33 -7.01
N ASP A 88 -9.44 -3.29 -7.54
CA ASP A 88 -9.85 -4.08 -8.70
C ASP A 88 -9.35 -3.39 -9.99
N LEU A 89 -8.05 -3.53 -10.27
CA LEU A 89 -7.42 -2.91 -11.44
C LEU A 89 -7.90 -3.51 -12.77
N ALA A 90 -8.40 -4.76 -12.75
CA ALA A 90 -8.94 -5.41 -13.95
C ALA A 90 -10.32 -4.83 -14.31
N GLY A 91 -11.20 -4.72 -13.34
CA GLY A 91 -12.50 -4.06 -13.49
C GLY A 91 -12.37 -2.58 -13.88
N ALA A 92 -11.43 -1.87 -13.23
CA ALA A 92 -11.11 -0.48 -13.54
C ALA A 92 -10.66 -0.33 -15.00
N MET A 93 -9.77 -1.19 -15.49
CA MET A 93 -9.30 -1.18 -16.89
C MET A 93 -10.45 -1.32 -17.88
N LYS A 94 -11.36 -2.27 -17.62
CA LYS A 94 -12.55 -2.47 -18.47
C LYS A 94 -13.43 -1.22 -18.51
N SER A 95 -13.68 -0.62 -17.36
CA SER A 95 -14.56 0.55 -17.23
C SER A 95 -13.93 1.79 -17.87
N LEU A 96 -12.68 2.13 -17.56
CA LEU A 96 -12.01 3.31 -18.12
C LEU A 96 -11.80 3.20 -19.63
N LYS A 97 -11.42 2.03 -20.15
CA LYS A 97 -11.35 1.82 -21.61
C LYS A 97 -12.70 2.04 -22.29
N LYS A 98 -13.79 1.65 -21.62
CA LYS A 98 -15.13 1.88 -22.17
C LYS A 98 -15.51 3.35 -22.12
N ALA A 99 -15.12 4.11 -21.08
CA ALA A 99 -15.30 5.55 -21.03
C ALA A 99 -14.61 6.26 -22.19
N VAL A 100 -13.31 5.94 -22.43
CA VAL A 100 -12.53 6.46 -23.57
C VAL A 100 -13.15 6.08 -24.91
N ALA A 101 -13.62 4.84 -25.07
CA ALA A 101 -14.24 4.40 -26.32
C ALA A 101 -15.58 5.12 -26.63
N LEU A 102 -16.32 5.53 -25.59
CA LEU A 102 -17.59 6.25 -25.73
C LEU A 102 -17.40 7.76 -25.98
N ALA A 103 -16.32 8.35 -25.48
CA ALA A 103 -16.01 9.76 -25.64
C ALA A 103 -14.47 9.97 -25.71
N PRO A 104 -13.85 9.72 -26.87
CA PRO A 104 -12.39 9.79 -27.03
C PRO A 104 -11.81 11.20 -27.01
N ASP A 105 -12.66 12.21 -27.08
CA ASP A 105 -12.37 13.64 -27.06
C ASP A 105 -12.46 14.26 -25.66
N VAL A 106 -12.59 13.45 -24.61
CA VAL A 106 -12.59 13.90 -23.20
C VAL A 106 -11.22 13.61 -22.59
N ALA A 107 -10.45 14.68 -22.34
CA ALA A 107 -9.06 14.59 -21.82
C ALA A 107 -8.97 13.80 -20.50
N ASP A 108 -9.89 14.05 -19.55
CA ASP A 108 -9.89 13.40 -18.25
C ASP A 108 -9.96 11.86 -18.32
N PHE A 109 -10.66 11.32 -19.33
CA PHE A 109 -10.77 9.86 -19.44
C PHE A 109 -9.44 9.21 -19.82
N HIS A 110 -8.68 9.87 -20.70
CA HIS A 110 -7.31 9.46 -21.02
C HIS A 110 -6.38 9.63 -19.82
N ALA A 111 -6.49 10.75 -19.09
CA ALA A 111 -5.68 11.00 -17.92
C ALA A 111 -5.89 9.93 -16.83
N HIS A 112 -7.13 9.57 -16.51
CA HIS A 112 -7.44 8.51 -15.54
C HIS A 112 -6.98 7.12 -16.02
N LEU A 113 -7.01 6.86 -17.34
CA LEU A 113 -6.44 5.63 -17.89
C LEU A 113 -4.91 5.63 -17.76
N GLY A 114 -4.27 6.81 -17.90
CA GLY A 114 -2.85 7.02 -17.60
C GLY A 114 -2.49 6.68 -16.16
N ASP A 115 -3.28 7.18 -15.19
CA ASP A 115 -3.10 6.83 -13.76
C ASP A 115 -3.22 5.32 -13.51
N LEU A 116 -4.21 4.67 -14.14
CA LEU A 116 -4.36 3.21 -14.01
C LEU A 116 -3.14 2.45 -14.57
N TYR A 117 -2.59 2.88 -15.71
CA TYR A 117 -1.38 2.27 -16.25
C TYR A 117 -0.15 2.54 -15.37
N THR A 118 -0.08 3.68 -14.70
CA THR A 118 0.95 3.97 -13.70
C THR A 118 0.87 2.98 -12.53
N LEU A 119 -0.34 2.76 -11.98
CA LEU A 119 -0.57 1.75 -10.93
C LEU A 119 -0.25 0.32 -11.39
N LYS A 120 -0.51 0.01 -12.67
CA LYS A 120 -0.14 -1.29 -13.28
C LYS A 120 1.33 -1.38 -13.67
N ARG A 121 2.15 -0.38 -13.35
CA ARG A 121 3.60 -0.32 -13.66
C ARG A 121 3.90 -0.46 -15.15
N GLN A 122 3.05 0.14 -15.97
CA GLN A 122 3.17 0.20 -17.44
C GLN A 122 3.46 1.64 -17.90
N PRO A 123 4.66 2.18 -17.60
CA PRO A 123 4.96 3.61 -17.73
C PRO A 123 4.83 4.11 -19.16
N GLN A 124 5.15 3.30 -20.18
CA GLN A 124 5.01 3.69 -21.58
C GLN A 124 3.54 3.91 -21.96
N LEU A 125 2.65 3.01 -21.53
CA LEU A 125 1.21 3.16 -21.76
C LEU A 125 0.60 4.30 -20.94
N ALA A 126 1.09 4.52 -19.73
CA ALA A 126 0.71 5.66 -18.91
C ALA A 126 1.04 6.97 -19.63
N ARG A 127 2.29 7.13 -20.06
CA ARG A 127 2.76 8.32 -20.80
C ARG A 127 1.93 8.58 -22.05
N GLN A 128 1.70 7.56 -22.88
CA GLN A 128 0.88 7.68 -24.08
C GLN A 128 -0.54 8.19 -23.79
N ASN A 129 -1.14 7.76 -22.67
CA ASN A 129 -2.48 8.20 -22.31
C ASN A 129 -2.48 9.63 -21.76
N PHE A 130 -1.51 10.03 -20.95
CA PHE A 130 -1.36 11.42 -20.52
C PHE A 130 -1.08 12.35 -21.72
N GLU A 131 -0.22 11.95 -22.68
CA GLU A 131 0.03 12.71 -23.91
C GLU A 131 -1.24 12.87 -24.75
N ARG A 132 -2.08 11.83 -24.85
CA ARG A 132 -3.38 11.93 -25.51
C ARG A 132 -4.31 12.91 -24.80
N ALA A 133 -4.34 12.89 -23.46
CA ALA A 133 -5.10 13.86 -22.68
C ALA A 133 -4.64 15.30 -22.97
N LEU A 134 -3.32 15.54 -22.99
CA LEU A 134 -2.73 16.85 -23.30
C LEU A 134 -2.88 17.27 -24.77
N ALA A 135 -3.04 16.31 -25.69
CA ALA A 135 -3.35 16.62 -27.08
C ALA A 135 -4.80 17.09 -27.27
N VAL A 136 -5.72 16.60 -26.42
CA VAL A 136 -7.14 17.06 -26.38
C VAL A 136 -7.25 18.38 -25.65
N ASP A 137 -6.62 18.50 -24.46
CA ASP A 137 -6.60 19.70 -23.63
C ASP A 137 -5.19 19.94 -23.09
N PRO A 138 -4.40 20.87 -23.68
CA PRO A 138 -3.02 21.16 -23.27
C PRO A 138 -2.88 21.70 -21.84
N GLU A 139 -3.97 22.18 -21.24
CA GLU A 139 -4.04 22.69 -19.86
C GLU A 139 -4.72 21.72 -18.90
N ASN A 140 -4.95 20.47 -19.30
CA ASN A 140 -5.56 19.46 -18.44
C ASN A 140 -4.72 19.22 -17.17
N GLY A 141 -5.19 19.68 -16.04
CA GLY A 141 -4.44 19.61 -14.77
C GLY A 141 -4.15 18.18 -14.33
N TYR A 142 -5.12 17.27 -14.48
CA TYR A 142 -4.92 15.84 -14.14
C TYR A 142 -3.79 15.21 -14.94
N ALA A 143 -3.74 15.48 -16.27
CA ALA A 143 -2.71 14.95 -17.14
C ALA A 143 -1.34 15.57 -16.83
N ILE A 144 -1.27 16.89 -16.57
CA ILE A 144 -0.01 17.58 -16.24
C ILE A 144 0.56 17.03 -14.92
N VAL A 145 -0.26 16.93 -13.87
CA VAL A 145 0.18 16.37 -12.57
C VAL A 145 0.46 14.88 -12.70
N GLY A 146 -0.31 14.16 -13.51
CA GLY A 146 -0.12 12.74 -13.82
C GLY A 146 1.23 12.47 -14.48
N MET A 147 1.65 13.29 -15.46
CA MET A 147 3.00 13.22 -16.08
C MET A 147 4.10 13.39 -15.03
N GLY A 148 3.99 14.40 -14.17
CA GLY A 148 4.96 14.60 -13.10
C GLY A 148 5.06 13.42 -12.13
N LYS A 149 3.93 12.85 -11.70
CA LYS A 149 3.90 11.66 -10.84
C LYS A 149 4.50 10.42 -11.53
N LEU A 150 4.24 10.26 -12.82
CA LEU A 150 4.85 9.21 -13.64
C LEU A 150 6.37 9.37 -13.69
N ASP A 151 6.85 10.60 -13.93
CA ASP A 151 8.29 10.89 -14.00
C ASP A 151 8.99 10.65 -12.66
N VAL A 152 8.35 10.99 -11.52
CA VAL A 152 8.84 10.57 -10.19
C VAL A 152 8.94 9.04 -10.10
N THR A 153 7.94 8.32 -10.59
CA THR A 153 7.89 6.84 -10.52
C THR A 153 9.02 6.19 -11.31
N VAL A 154 9.40 6.76 -12.45
CA VAL A 154 10.50 6.26 -13.30
C VAL A 154 11.85 6.92 -12.98
N GLY A 155 11.89 7.87 -12.05
CA GLY A 155 13.12 8.50 -11.56
C GLY A 155 13.56 9.75 -12.33
N GLN A 156 12.73 10.27 -13.22
CA GLN A 156 12.97 11.53 -13.97
C GLN A 156 12.56 12.74 -13.10
N VAL A 157 13.36 13.02 -12.07
CA VAL A 157 13.00 13.99 -11.00
C VAL A 157 12.91 15.42 -11.53
N ASP A 158 13.83 15.85 -12.39
CA ASP A 158 13.84 17.22 -12.94
C ASP A 158 12.65 17.47 -13.87
N ASP A 159 12.30 16.48 -14.71
CA ASP A 159 11.10 16.54 -15.56
C ASP A 159 9.82 16.59 -14.72
N ALA A 160 9.75 15.79 -13.65
CA ALA A 160 8.63 15.81 -12.73
C ALA A 160 8.43 17.19 -12.08
N ILE A 161 9.52 17.84 -11.65
CA ILE A 161 9.50 19.19 -11.09
C ILE A 161 8.93 20.18 -12.11
N ALA A 162 9.39 20.14 -13.37
CA ALA A 162 8.91 21.01 -14.42
C ALA A 162 7.39 20.86 -14.67
N TRP A 163 6.87 19.62 -14.64
CA TRP A 163 5.44 19.37 -14.77
C TRP A 163 4.64 19.95 -13.60
N PHE A 164 5.10 19.79 -12.36
CA PHE A 164 4.40 20.33 -11.19
C PHE A 164 4.43 21.86 -11.19
N GLU A 165 5.55 22.49 -11.56
CA GLU A 165 5.67 23.94 -11.71
C GLU A 165 4.73 24.46 -12.79
N LYS A 166 4.60 23.75 -13.93
CA LYS A 166 3.63 24.07 -14.99
C LYS A 166 2.20 24.05 -14.46
N ALA A 167 1.80 23.01 -13.68
CA ALA A 167 0.47 22.94 -13.10
C ALA A 167 0.20 24.11 -12.14
N ILE A 168 1.19 24.47 -11.30
CA ILE A 168 1.10 25.59 -10.35
C ILE A 168 1.00 26.93 -11.08
N ALA A 169 1.76 27.12 -12.16
CA ALA A 169 1.71 28.35 -12.97
C ALA A 169 0.36 28.54 -13.67
N LEU A 170 -0.26 27.44 -14.13
CA LEU A 170 -1.59 27.43 -14.74
C LEU A 170 -2.73 27.50 -13.72
N GLY A 171 -2.45 27.42 -12.42
CA GLY A 171 -3.48 27.36 -11.38
C GLY A 171 -4.32 26.09 -11.40
N LYS A 172 -3.82 25.00 -11.99
CA LYS A 172 -4.52 23.72 -12.15
C LYS A 172 -4.11 22.73 -11.06
N GLU A 173 -5.07 22.01 -10.48
CA GLU A 173 -4.81 20.97 -9.46
C GLU A 173 -3.85 21.46 -8.36
N LEU A 174 -3.97 22.73 -7.93
CA LEU A 174 -3.01 23.42 -7.07
C LEU A 174 -2.64 22.61 -5.81
N PRO A 175 -3.57 22.05 -5.02
CA PRO A 175 -3.21 21.30 -3.81
C PRO A 175 -2.39 20.04 -4.13
N SER A 176 -2.75 19.32 -5.18
CA SER A 176 -2.05 18.10 -5.61
C SER A 176 -0.67 18.43 -6.22
N ALA A 177 -0.58 19.50 -7.02
CA ALA A 177 0.68 19.95 -7.63
C ALA A 177 1.68 20.45 -6.57
N LEU A 178 1.23 21.30 -5.64
CA LEU A 178 2.04 21.81 -4.53
C LEU A 178 2.53 20.66 -3.64
N HIS A 179 1.65 19.73 -3.26
CA HIS A 179 2.02 18.56 -2.49
C HIS A 179 3.08 17.72 -3.23
N SER A 180 2.85 17.40 -4.50
CA SER A 180 3.77 16.58 -5.28
C SER A 180 5.14 17.25 -5.45
N LEU A 181 5.16 18.56 -5.73
CA LEU A 181 6.40 19.34 -5.84
C LEU A 181 7.18 19.32 -4.51
N THR A 182 6.50 19.60 -3.40
CA THR A 182 7.16 19.66 -2.08
C THR A 182 7.72 18.30 -1.65
N MET A 183 7.05 17.20 -2.00
CA MET A 183 7.55 15.84 -1.73
C MET A 183 8.75 15.46 -2.60
N THR A 184 8.93 16.13 -3.75
CA THR A 184 10.02 15.84 -4.69
C THR A 184 11.28 16.65 -4.38
N ARG A 185 11.16 17.81 -3.69
CA ARG A 185 12.26 18.70 -3.33
C ARG A 185 12.66 18.61 -1.86
N THR A 186 13.85 19.13 -1.55
CA THR A 186 14.31 19.41 -0.18
C THR A 186 14.57 20.90 -0.04
N TYR A 187 14.01 21.52 0.99
CA TYR A 187 14.07 22.97 1.20
C TYR A 187 15.12 23.33 2.25
N ARG A 188 15.94 24.35 1.94
CA ARG A 188 16.95 24.89 2.85
C ARG A 188 16.65 26.32 3.27
N GLN A 189 15.68 26.96 2.63
CA GLN A 189 15.16 28.30 2.90
C GLN A 189 13.67 28.32 2.62
N VAL A 190 12.95 29.29 3.17
CA VAL A 190 11.50 29.43 2.99
C VAL A 190 11.18 29.64 1.50
N PRO A 191 10.45 28.74 0.85
CA PRO A 191 10.11 28.86 -0.56
C PRO A 191 8.80 29.65 -0.78
N ALA A 192 8.62 30.20 -1.98
CA ALA A 192 7.38 30.89 -2.36
C ALA A 192 6.13 29.99 -2.33
N GLU A 193 6.31 28.68 -2.49
CA GLU A 193 5.23 27.69 -2.39
C GLU A 193 4.57 27.70 -1.00
N LEU A 194 5.31 28.02 0.07
CA LEU A 194 4.74 28.04 1.42
C LEU A 194 3.68 29.14 1.55
N GLU A 195 3.92 30.34 1.03
CA GLU A 195 2.94 31.43 1.03
C GLU A 195 1.67 31.04 0.27
N LYS A 196 1.83 30.42 -0.92
CA LYS A 196 0.69 29.91 -1.71
C LYS A 196 -0.13 28.86 -0.95
N ILE A 197 0.55 27.95 -0.25
CA ILE A 197 -0.09 26.91 0.55
C ILE A 197 -0.88 27.55 1.70
N GLU A 198 -0.29 28.52 2.42
CA GLU A 198 -0.94 29.21 3.52
C GLU A 198 -2.17 29.99 3.06
N ASP A 199 -2.11 30.65 1.89
CA ASP A 199 -3.24 31.37 1.32
C ASP A 199 -4.39 30.44 0.92
N LEU A 200 -4.08 29.26 0.40
CA LEU A 200 -5.10 28.24 0.14
C LEU A 200 -5.69 27.67 1.44
N LEU A 201 -4.86 27.47 2.47
CA LEU A 201 -5.32 27.01 3.79
C LEU A 201 -6.23 28.04 4.50
N LYS A 202 -6.06 29.34 4.29
CA LYS A 202 -7.00 30.38 4.76
C LYS A 202 -8.39 30.21 4.17
N LYS A 203 -8.48 29.58 3.00
CA LYS A 203 -9.72 29.27 2.26
C LYS A 203 -10.13 27.79 2.37
N ALA A 204 -9.62 27.06 3.35
CA ALA A 204 -9.80 25.60 3.48
C ALA A 204 -11.28 25.16 3.48
N SER A 205 -12.20 25.99 4.02
CA SER A 205 -13.64 25.67 4.03
C SER A 205 -14.28 25.60 2.63
N THR A 206 -13.60 26.08 1.60
CA THR A 206 -14.06 26.02 0.20
C THR A 206 -13.46 24.88 -0.59
N LEU A 207 -12.52 24.15 -0.01
CA LEU A 207 -11.81 23.04 -0.65
C LEU A 207 -12.29 21.68 -0.10
N PRO A 208 -12.25 20.63 -0.91
CA PRO A 208 -12.46 19.26 -0.43
C PRO A 208 -11.42 18.87 0.64
N GLU A 209 -11.85 18.13 1.66
CA GLU A 209 -10.95 17.67 2.74
C GLU A 209 -9.66 16.99 2.24
N PRO A 210 -9.66 16.12 1.20
CA PRO A 210 -8.43 15.54 0.67
C PRO A 210 -7.43 16.57 0.13
N GLU A 211 -7.93 17.66 -0.47
CA GLU A 211 -7.08 18.74 -0.97
C GLU A 211 -6.48 19.57 0.16
N VAL A 212 -7.28 19.87 1.20
CA VAL A 212 -6.78 20.51 2.42
C VAL A 212 -5.71 19.64 3.11
N ALA A 213 -5.91 18.33 3.13
CA ALA A 213 -4.90 17.40 3.64
C ALA A 213 -3.60 17.45 2.83
N HIS A 214 -3.65 17.52 1.50
CA HIS A 214 -2.46 17.69 0.65
C HIS A 214 -1.69 18.97 0.98
N LEU A 215 -2.39 20.08 1.18
CA LEU A 215 -1.76 21.36 1.57
C LEU A 215 -1.08 21.26 2.93
N HIS A 216 -1.73 20.63 3.91
CA HIS A 216 -1.10 20.40 5.21
C HIS A 216 0.12 19.47 5.13
N TRP A 217 0.09 18.40 4.31
CA TRP A 217 1.27 17.56 4.07
C TRP A 217 2.41 18.37 3.45
N ALA A 218 2.10 19.22 2.48
CA ALA A 218 3.08 20.09 1.81
C ALA A 218 3.72 21.09 2.78
N ALA A 219 2.92 21.83 3.54
CA ALA A 219 3.43 22.76 4.57
C ALA A 219 4.28 22.03 5.62
N GLY A 220 3.78 20.88 6.12
CA GLY A 220 4.50 20.08 7.09
C GLY A 220 5.87 19.63 6.58
N LYS A 221 5.98 19.25 5.30
CA LYS A 221 7.27 18.86 4.68
C LYS A 221 8.23 20.04 4.57
N ILE A 222 7.76 21.23 4.18
CA ILE A 222 8.59 22.42 4.11
C ILE A 222 9.13 22.78 5.49
N HIS A 223 8.26 22.90 6.51
CA HIS A 223 8.68 23.17 7.90
C HIS A 223 9.65 22.12 8.43
N TYR A 224 9.42 20.84 8.11
CA TYR A 224 10.32 19.75 8.51
C TYR A 224 11.71 19.93 7.91
N ASP A 225 11.82 20.26 6.62
CA ASP A 225 13.10 20.48 5.95
C ASP A 225 13.85 21.69 6.49
N LEU A 226 13.12 22.74 6.91
CA LEU A 226 13.67 23.96 7.53
C LEU A 226 14.06 23.77 9.00
N GLY A 227 13.75 22.60 9.60
CA GLY A 227 14.04 22.31 11.00
C GLY A 227 13.00 22.82 12.00
N ASP A 228 11.91 23.44 11.52
CA ASP A 228 10.77 23.85 12.37
C ASP A 228 9.86 22.66 12.68
N THR A 229 10.33 21.84 13.63
CA THR A 229 9.64 20.61 14.04
C THR A 229 8.25 20.85 14.64
N PRO A 230 7.99 21.89 15.47
CA PRO A 230 6.67 22.14 16.01
C PRO A 230 5.62 22.43 14.94
N SER A 231 5.91 23.32 13.98
CA SER A 231 5.01 23.66 12.88
C SER A 231 4.78 22.44 11.96
N ALA A 232 5.84 21.70 11.65
CA ALA A 232 5.75 20.46 10.88
C ALA A 232 4.79 19.44 11.57
N ALA A 233 4.96 19.22 12.87
CA ALA A 233 4.12 18.31 13.64
C ALA A 233 2.65 18.75 13.67
N GLN A 234 2.39 20.06 13.78
CA GLN A 234 1.03 20.62 13.74
C GLN A 234 0.37 20.35 12.37
N HIS A 235 1.06 20.66 11.27
CA HIS A 235 0.54 20.44 9.93
C HIS A 235 0.31 18.95 9.65
N TYR A 236 1.25 18.08 9.97
CA TYR A 236 1.07 16.63 9.82
C TYR A 236 -0.10 16.09 10.66
N ARG A 237 -0.33 16.61 11.86
CA ARG A 237 -1.49 16.25 12.69
C ARG A 237 -2.81 16.66 12.02
N SER A 238 -2.87 17.87 11.46
CA SER A 238 -4.04 18.38 10.73
C SER A 238 -4.33 17.51 9.49
N ALA A 239 -3.29 17.24 8.70
CA ALA A 239 -3.41 16.37 7.53
C ALA A 239 -3.96 14.97 7.87
N ARG A 240 -3.45 14.34 8.93
CA ARG A 240 -3.91 13.02 9.37
C ARG A 240 -5.37 13.03 9.83
N ARG A 241 -5.80 14.06 10.57
CA ARG A 241 -7.19 14.21 11.01
C ARG A 241 -8.17 14.30 9.84
N LEU A 242 -7.77 14.93 8.73
CA LEU A 242 -8.57 15.02 7.51
C LEU A 242 -8.52 13.72 6.68
N ARG A 243 -7.41 12.99 6.76
CA ARG A 243 -7.18 11.80 5.92
C ARG A 243 -7.70 10.52 6.52
N TYR A 244 -7.58 10.35 7.83
CA TYR A 244 -7.86 9.09 8.50
C TYR A 244 -9.13 9.18 9.33
N LYS A 245 -10.01 8.17 9.15
CA LYS A 245 -11.11 7.90 10.07
C LYS A 245 -10.54 7.35 11.40
N SER A 246 -11.39 7.26 12.43
CA SER A 246 -11.01 6.66 13.70
C SER A 246 -10.45 5.24 13.50
N PHE A 247 -9.43 4.90 14.27
CA PHE A 247 -8.92 3.54 14.38
C PHE A 247 -9.56 2.86 15.59
N ASP A 248 -10.21 1.73 15.38
CA ASP A 248 -10.74 0.90 16.46
C ASP A 248 -9.65 -0.06 16.94
N GLN A 249 -8.92 0.41 17.96
CA GLN A 249 -7.81 -0.34 18.56
C GLN A 249 -8.28 -1.65 19.16
N LYS A 250 -9.42 -1.63 19.87
CA LYS A 250 -9.95 -2.83 20.56
C LYS A 250 -10.33 -3.91 19.54
N ALA A 251 -11.06 -3.54 18.50
CA ALA A 251 -11.41 -4.49 17.44
C ALA A 251 -10.16 -5.05 16.71
N HIS A 252 -9.11 -4.23 16.55
CA HIS A 252 -7.84 -4.71 16.00
C HIS A 252 -7.15 -5.71 16.92
N GLU A 253 -7.05 -5.42 18.22
CA GLU A 253 -6.45 -6.31 19.23
C GLU A 253 -7.21 -7.64 19.33
N GLU A 254 -8.55 -7.59 19.36
CA GLU A 254 -9.42 -8.77 19.35
C GLU A 254 -9.18 -9.64 18.11
N ARG A 255 -9.05 -9.01 16.94
CA ARG A 255 -8.76 -9.72 15.67
C ARG A 255 -7.39 -10.39 15.70
N ILE A 256 -6.36 -9.71 16.20
CA ILE A 256 -5.01 -10.29 16.29
C ILE A 256 -4.96 -11.43 17.31
N SER A 257 -5.66 -11.29 18.47
CA SER A 257 -5.79 -12.38 19.42
C SER A 257 -6.47 -13.60 18.80
N PHE A 258 -7.60 -13.39 18.14
CA PHE A 258 -8.31 -14.44 17.40
C PHE A 258 -7.42 -15.16 16.38
N MET A 259 -6.59 -14.42 15.63
CA MET A 259 -5.65 -15.02 14.68
C MET A 259 -4.64 -15.92 15.38
N LYS A 260 -4.10 -15.51 16.53
CA LYS A 260 -3.15 -16.32 17.31
C LYS A 260 -3.80 -17.59 17.87
N ASP A 261 -5.07 -17.49 18.27
CA ASP A 261 -5.81 -18.62 18.83
C ASP A 261 -6.18 -19.66 17.75
N VAL A 262 -6.55 -19.19 16.55
CA VAL A 262 -6.95 -20.07 15.43
C VAL A 262 -5.76 -20.72 14.75
N PHE A 263 -4.67 -19.97 14.58
CA PHE A 263 -3.50 -20.40 13.82
C PHE A 263 -2.37 -20.83 14.77
N ASP A 264 -2.64 -21.86 15.56
CA ASP A 264 -1.69 -22.52 16.45
C ASP A 264 -0.83 -23.57 15.71
N GLU A 265 0.08 -24.21 16.41
CA GLU A 265 0.96 -25.24 15.84
C GLU A 265 0.17 -26.44 15.26
N ALA A 266 -0.92 -26.85 15.92
CA ALA A 266 -1.76 -27.95 15.46
C ALA A 266 -2.42 -27.63 14.12
N PHE A 267 -2.86 -26.39 13.92
CA PHE A 267 -3.44 -25.93 12.66
C PHE A 267 -2.47 -26.13 11.48
N PHE A 268 -1.18 -25.86 11.67
CA PHE A 268 -0.18 -26.01 10.62
C PHE A 268 0.23 -27.46 10.38
N VAL A 269 0.34 -28.26 11.43
CA VAL A 269 0.66 -29.71 11.32
C VAL A 269 -0.39 -30.43 10.50
N GLU A 270 -1.67 -30.19 10.76
CA GLU A 270 -2.79 -30.81 10.03
C GLU A 270 -2.83 -30.45 8.53
N ARG A 271 -2.17 -29.35 8.11
CA ARG A 271 -2.25 -28.79 6.75
C ARG A 271 -0.90 -28.75 6.03
N SER A 272 0.12 -29.39 6.57
CA SER A 272 1.50 -29.32 6.08
C SER A 272 1.69 -29.77 4.62
N GLU A 273 0.80 -30.61 4.10
CA GLU A 273 0.89 -31.17 2.73
C GLU A 273 -0.04 -30.47 1.70
N LEU A 274 -0.75 -29.41 2.08
CA LEU A 274 -1.71 -28.75 1.18
C LEU A 274 -1.07 -27.78 0.19
N GLY A 275 0.22 -27.46 0.35
CA GLY A 275 0.92 -26.42 -0.40
C GLY A 275 1.38 -26.82 -1.80
N ASP A 276 1.73 -25.81 -2.58
CA ASP A 276 2.42 -25.92 -3.86
C ASP A 276 3.93 -25.86 -3.65
N SER A 277 4.70 -26.72 -4.32
CA SER A 277 6.15 -26.80 -4.17
C SER A 277 6.93 -25.68 -4.89
N SER A 278 6.23 -24.72 -5.47
CA SER A 278 6.82 -23.58 -6.18
C SER A 278 7.69 -22.75 -5.24
N GLN A 279 8.91 -22.48 -5.69
CA GLN A 279 9.85 -21.57 -5.03
C GLN A 279 9.79 -20.16 -5.62
N ARG A 280 8.86 -19.93 -6.53
CA ARG A 280 8.81 -18.71 -7.32
C ARG A 280 8.51 -17.43 -6.52
N PRO A 281 7.65 -17.47 -5.46
CA PRO A 281 7.40 -16.29 -4.65
C PRO A 281 8.59 -15.91 -3.77
N VAL A 282 8.86 -14.60 -3.66
CA VAL A 282 9.72 -13.98 -2.64
C VAL A 282 8.89 -12.96 -1.90
N PHE A 283 8.44 -13.30 -0.71
CA PHE A 283 7.58 -12.46 0.12
C PHE A 283 8.42 -11.50 0.95
N ILE A 284 8.20 -10.19 0.79
CA ILE A 284 8.89 -9.13 1.55
C ILE A 284 7.83 -8.34 2.30
N PHE A 285 7.89 -8.37 3.63
CA PHE A 285 6.87 -7.80 4.51
C PHE A 285 7.48 -7.19 5.77
N GLY A 286 6.65 -6.50 6.56
CA GLY A 286 7.00 -5.81 7.80
C GLY A 286 6.19 -4.54 7.95
N MET A 287 6.48 -3.72 8.94
CA MET A 287 5.81 -2.42 9.03
C MET A 287 6.09 -1.57 7.79
N PRO A 288 5.11 -0.79 7.28
CA PRO A 288 5.42 0.20 6.27
C PRO A 288 6.55 1.12 6.76
N ARG A 289 7.47 1.50 5.89
CA ARG A 289 8.66 2.31 6.19
C ARG A 289 9.77 1.59 6.98
N SER A 290 9.73 0.28 7.10
CA SER A 290 10.80 -0.55 7.70
C SER A 290 11.92 -0.94 6.74
N GLY A 291 11.91 -0.49 5.47
CA GLY A 291 12.94 -0.85 4.48
C GLY A 291 12.51 -1.89 3.44
N THR A 292 11.25 -2.32 3.45
CA THR A 292 10.72 -3.33 2.50
C THR A 292 10.97 -2.97 1.03
N THR A 293 10.84 -1.68 0.64
CA THR A 293 11.13 -1.24 -0.74
C THR A 293 12.63 -1.33 -1.06
N LEU A 294 13.50 -1.03 -0.09
CA LEU A 294 14.94 -1.14 -0.27
C LEU A 294 15.36 -2.60 -0.47
N ALA A 295 14.85 -3.50 0.37
CA ALA A 295 15.08 -4.94 0.23
C ALA A 295 14.63 -5.45 -1.15
N GLU A 296 13.44 -5.05 -1.60
CA GLU A 296 12.93 -5.40 -2.93
C GLU A 296 13.84 -4.88 -4.05
N GLN A 297 14.28 -3.62 -3.98
CA GLN A 297 15.16 -3.05 -5.02
C GLN A 297 16.50 -3.79 -5.09
N ILE A 298 17.08 -4.17 -3.96
CA ILE A 298 18.31 -4.95 -3.91
C ILE A 298 18.13 -6.32 -4.59
N VAL A 299 17.14 -7.10 -4.16
CA VAL A 299 16.96 -8.46 -4.72
C VAL A 299 16.51 -8.43 -6.17
N SER A 300 15.74 -7.42 -6.59
CA SER A 300 15.27 -7.29 -7.97
C SER A 300 16.35 -6.82 -8.96
N ARG A 301 17.55 -6.47 -8.50
CA ARG A 301 18.70 -6.23 -9.39
C ARG A 301 19.32 -7.53 -9.89
N HIS A 302 19.05 -8.64 -9.23
CA HIS A 302 19.48 -9.94 -9.69
C HIS A 302 18.80 -10.31 -11.03
N SER A 303 19.57 -10.80 -12.00
CA SER A 303 19.15 -11.06 -13.38
C SER A 303 17.96 -12.04 -13.51
N ARG A 304 17.73 -12.91 -12.53
CA ARG A 304 16.68 -13.94 -12.49
C ARG A 304 15.52 -13.61 -11.57
N ILE A 305 15.48 -12.41 -10.96
CA ILE A 305 14.41 -11.97 -10.06
C ILE A 305 13.68 -10.79 -10.68
N SER A 306 12.36 -10.88 -10.81
CA SER A 306 11.51 -9.77 -11.24
C SER A 306 10.77 -9.13 -10.05
N SER A 307 10.67 -7.79 -10.05
CA SER A 307 9.89 -7.05 -9.07
C SER A 307 8.39 -7.16 -9.35
N GLY A 308 7.63 -7.73 -8.41
CA GLY A 308 6.16 -7.72 -8.40
C GLY A 308 5.57 -6.52 -7.65
N SER A 309 6.37 -5.82 -6.84
CA SER A 309 5.91 -4.72 -5.97
C SER A 309 4.78 -5.16 -5.04
N GLU A 310 3.75 -4.32 -4.85
CA GLU A 310 2.63 -4.58 -3.94
C GLU A 310 1.52 -5.35 -4.68
N ILE A 311 1.55 -6.69 -4.61
CA ILE A 311 0.54 -7.55 -5.24
C ILE A 311 -0.69 -7.61 -4.33
N PRO A 312 -1.88 -7.16 -4.77
CA PRO A 312 -3.04 -7.05 -3.90
C PRO A 312 -3.72 -8.38 -3.58
N TYR A 313 -3.22 -9.50 -4.10
CA TYR A 313 -3.87 -10.81 -4.06
C TYR A 313 -4.27 -11.25 -2.65
N PHE A 314 -3.32 -11.31 -1.71
CA PHE A 314 -3.60 -11.77 -0.34
C PHE A 314 -4.51 -10.80 0.43
N ARG A 315 -4.40 -9.50 0.19
CA ARG A 315 -5.30 -8.50 0.76
C ARG A 315 -6.75 -8.67 0.29
N LEU A 316 -6.94 -8.95 -1.00
CA LEU A 316 -8.27 -9.22 -1.55
C LEU A 316 -8.81 -10.54 -1.03
N LEU A 317 -7.98 -11.58 -0.99
CA LEU A 317 -8.35 -12.88 -0.44
C LEU A 317 -8.71 -12.79 1.05
N GLN A 318 -8.01 -11.98 1.83
CA GLN A 318 -8.35 -11.70 3.24
C GLN A 318 -9.78 -11.15 3.38
N GLN A 319 -10.19 -10.27 2.46
CA GLN A 319 -11.58 -9.75 2.43
C GLN A 319 -12.58 -10.83 2.05
N ASP A 320 -12.28 -11.63 1.02
CA ASP A 320 -13.17 -12.68 0.53
C ASP A 320 -13.44 -13.78 1.55
N ILE A 321 -12.43 -14.14 2.34
CA ILE A 321 -12.59 -15.12 3.43
C ILE A 321 -13.20 -14.52 4.70
N GLY A 322 -13.34 -13.19 4.78
CA GLY A 322 -13.98 -12.48 5.89
C GLY A 322 -13.07 -12.20 7.08
N LEU A 323 -11.75 -12.37 6.95
CA LEU A 323 -10.79 -12.20 8.06
C LEU A 323 -10.65 -10.74 8.55
N GLN A 324 -11.15 -9.78 7.79
CA GLN A 324 -11.22 -8.37 8.20
C GLN A 324 -12.43 -8.05 9.08
N GLY A 325 -13.40 -8.97 9.16
CA GLY A 325 -14.57 -8.83 10.00
C GLY A 325 -14.29 -9.12 11.49
N PRO A 326 -15.31 -8.96 12.35
CA PRO A 326 -15.17 -9.29 13.76
C PRO A 326 -14.96 -10.79 13.98
N PRO A 327 -14.16 -11.17 14.98
CA PRO A 327 -14.00 -12.56 15.40
C PRO A 327 -15.35 -13.24 15.66
N SER A 328 -15.49 -14.47 15.16
CA SER A 328 -16.71 -15.25 15.40
C SER A 328 -16.44 -16.75 15.23
N ALA A 329 -17.23 -17.58 15.89
CA ALA A 329 -17.17 -19.05 15.71
C ALA A 329 -17.46 -19.47 14.26
N ALA A 330 -18.28 -18.70 13.53
CA ALA A 330 -18.54 -18.97 12.11
C ALA A 330 -17.30 -18.73 11.24
N LEU A 331 -16.56 -17.66 11.52
CA LEU A 331 -15.29 -17.36 10.84
C LEU A 331 -14.23 -18.41 11.18
N GLU A 332 -14.09 -18.78 12.45
CA GLU A 332 -13.17 -19.84 12.89
C GLU A 332 -13.46 -21.17 12.18
N ASN A 333 -14.72 -21.61 12.17
CA ASN A 333 -15.13 -22.84 11.48
C ASN A 333 -14.84 -22.77 9.98
N ARG A 334 -15.07 -21.60 9.33
CA ARG A 334 -14.71 -21.38 7.93
C ARG A 334 -13.22 -21.53 7.68
N LEU A 335 -12.38 -20.91 8.50
CA LEU A 335 -10.90 -20.98 8.37
C LEU A 335 -10.41 -22.43 8.57
N LYS A 336 -10.95 -23.12 9.57
CA LYS A 336 -10.62 -24.53 9.85
C LYS A 336 -11.14 -25.51 8.77
N SER A 337 -12.19 -25.15 8.05
CA SER A 337 -12.76 -25.96 6.98
C SER A 337 -12.08 -25.79 5.62
N LEU A 338 -11.15 -24.85 5.46
CA LEU A 338 -10.37 -24.70 4.22
C LEU A 338 -9.56 -25.98 3.97
N GLY A 339 -9.77 -26.57 2.79
CA GLY A 339 -9.21 -27.87 2.43
C GLY A 339 -8.38 -27.85 1.14
N PRO A 340 -7.95 -29.02 0.66
CA PRO A 340 -7.03 -29.15 -0.48
C PRO A 340 -7.51 -28.46 -1.76
N ARG A 341 -8.82 -28.40 -1.97
CA ARG A 341 -9.41 -27.79 -3.17
C ARG A 341 -9.20 -26.27 -3.17
N GLU A 342 -9.50 -25.61 -2.05
CA GLU A 342 -9.32 -24.17 -1.88
C GLU A 342 -7.85 -23.79 -1.94
N PHE A 343 -6.98 -24.51 -1.24
CA PHE A 343 -5.53 -24.28 -1.27
C PHE A 343 -4.97 -24.39 -2.68
N LYS A 344 -5.33 -25.44 -3.42
CA LYS A 344 -4.90 -25.60 -4.82
C LYS A 344 -5.42 -24.49 -5.73
N GLN A 345 -6.64 -24.00 -5.48
CA GLN A 345 -7.21 -22.89 -6.24
C GLN A 345 -6.47 -21.59 -5.92
N PHE A 346 -6.22 -21.28 -4.65
CA PHE A 346 -5.50 -20.08 -4.23
C PHE A 346 -4.07 -20.07 -4.78
N ALA A 347 -3.33 -21.16 -4.64
CA ALA A 347 -1.97 -21.27 -5.17
C ALA A 347 -1.94 -21.06 -6.68
N ARG A 348 -2.84 -21.71 -7.43
CA ARG A 348 -2.91 -21.58 -8.90
C ARG A 348 -3.21 -20.15 -9.34
N HIS A 349 -4.15 -19.47 -8.68
CA HIS A 349 -4.51 -18.09 -9.02
C HIS A 349 -3.33 -17.14 -8.73
N TYR A 350 -2.69 -17.31 -7.58
CA TYR A 350 -1.53 -16.49 -7.23
C TYR A 350 -0.35 -16.70 -8.18
N LEU A 351 -0.02 -17.94 -8.55
CA LEU A 351 1.04 -18.23 -9.53
C LEU A 351 0.71 -17.70 -10.93
N ALA A 352 -0.57 -17.58 -11.28
CA ALA A 352 -0.99 -16.92 -12.52
C ALA A 352 -0.73 -15.42 -12.48
N GLU A 353 -0.97 -14.74 -11.33
CA GLU A 353 -0.59 -13.33 -11.13
C GLU A 353 0.93 -13.13 -11.30
N LEU A 354 1.76 -13.97 -10.65
CA LEU A 354 3.22 -13.90 -10.83
C LEU A 354 3.63 -14.11 -12.28
N SER A 355 2.94 -15.02 -12.99
CA SER A 355 3.22 -15.30 -14.41
C SER A 355 2.79 -14.16 -15.34
N ALA A 356 1.79 -13.37 -14.93
CA ALA A 356 1.39 -12.17 -15.65
C ALA A 356 2.41 -11.02 -15.49
N ILE A 357 3.17 -11.01 -14.39
CA ILE A 357 4.27 -10.04 -14.15
C ILE A 357 5.47 -10.42 -15.04
N ASP A 358 5.99 -11.63 -14.87
CA ASP A 358 7.08 -12.14 -15.69
C ASP A 358 7.03 -13.67 -15.76
N ARG A 359 6.95 -14.23 -16.94
CA ARG A 359 6.92 -15.69 -17.17
C ARG A 359 8.30 -16.34 -17.08
N ARG A 360 9.37 -15.57 -17.29
CA ARG A 360 10.74 -16.07 -17.43
C ARG A 360 11.52 -16.02 -16.13
N ALA A 361 11.17 -15.10 -15.23
CA ALA A 361 11.87 -14.96 -13.96
C ALA A 361 11.72 -16.21 -13.10
N ASP A 362 12.80 -16.64 -12.49
CA ASP A 362 12.82 -17.78 -11.56
C ASP A 362 12.12 -17.42 -10.25
N ARG A 363 12.26 -16.16 -9.84
CA ARG A 363 11.65 -15.59 -8.65
C ARG A 363 10.89 -14.32 -9.01
N VAL A 364 9.79 -14.07 -8.32
CA VAL A 364 9.03 -12.80 -8.40
C VAL A 364 8.79 -12.32 -6.98
N THR A 365 9.15 -11.07 -6.71
CA THR A 365 8.90 -10.49 -5.38
C THR A 365 7.41 -10.14 -5.22
N ASP A 366 6.89 -10.34 -4.01
CA ASP A 366 5.64 -9.74 -3.53
C ASP A 366 5.99 -8.94 -2.28
N LYS A 367 6.18 -7.65 -2.49
CA LYS A 367 6.54 -6.72 -1.43
C LYS A 367 5.29 -5.97 -0.97
N MET A 368 4.51 -6.58 -0.13
CA MET A 368 3.36 -5.96 0.52
C MET A 368 3.62 -5.90 2.03
N PRO A 369 3.84 -4.71 2.60
CA PRO A 369 4.18 -4.59 4.02
C PRO A 369 3.22 -5.38 4.94
N HIS A 370 1.91 -5.26 4.74
CA HIS A 370 0.90 -5.91 5.57
C HIS A 370 0.69 -7.41 5.30
N ASN A 371 1.46 -8.05 4.42
CA ASN A 371 1.38 -9.50 4.23
C ASN A 371 1.67 -10.29 5.51
N PHE A 372 2.22 -9.66 6.55
CA PHE A 372 2.38 -10.29 7.85
C PHE A 372 1.07 -10.78 8.48
N GLU A 373 -0.08 -10.20 8.11
CA GLU A 373 -1.39 -10.70 8.56
C GLU A 373 -1.84 -11.98 7.82
N MET A 374 -1.22 -12.31 6.68
CA MET A 374 -1.57 -13.47 5.85
C MET A 374 -0.49 -14.55 5.82
N LEU A 375 0.53 -14.45 6.67
CA LEU A 375 1.64 -15.42 6.69
C LEU A 375 1.16 -16.85 6.98
N TRP A 376 0.08 -17.01 7.76
CA TRP A 376 -0.53 -18.31 8.01
C TRP A 376 -0.92 -19.03 6.70
N LEU A 377 -1.50 -18.30 5.75
CA LEU A 377 -1.91 -18.88 4.47
C LEU A 377 -0.74 -18.98 3.49
N MET A 378 0.11 -17.95 3.43
CA MET A 378 1.25 -17.89 2.51
C MET A 378 2.25 -19.01 2.77
N SER A 379 2.53 -19.31 4.05
CA SER A 379 3.43 -20.39 4.46
C SER A 379 2.89 -21.79 4.12
N LEU A 380 1.58 -21.96 4.22
CA LEU A 380 0.92 -23.21 3.82
C LEU A 380 0.80 -23.35 2.30
N LEU A 381 0.53 -22.24 1.59
CA LEU A 381 0.42 -22.28 0.12
C LEU A 381 1.77 -22.52 -0.56
N PHE A 382 2.84 -21.91 -0.04
CA PHE A 382 4.17 -21.94 -0.66
C PHE A 382 5.27 -22.22 0.37
N PRO A 383 5.34 -23.44 0.91
CA PRO A 383 6.29 -23.77 1.98
C PRO A 383 7.75 -23.70 1.56
N LYS A 384 8.04 -23.62 0.25
CA LYS A 384 9.39 -23.48 -0.31
C LYS A 384 9.70 -22.07 -0.82
N ALA A 385 8.79 -21.10 -0.63
CA ALA A 385 9.02 -19.70 -0.95
C ALA A 385 10.03 -19.04 0.02
N ALA A 386 10.59 -17.92 -0.40
CA ALA A 386 11.39 -17.07 0.48
C ALA A 386 10.49 -16.12 1.27
N PHE A 387 10.74 -15.99 2.59
CA PHE A 387 10.03 -15.09 3.49
C PHE A 387 11.02 -14.12 4.12
N ILE A 388 10.93 -12.83 3.78
CA ILE A 388 11.83 -11.77 4.23
C ILE A 388 11.04 -10.77 5.08
N HIS A 389 11.35 -10.71 6.36
CA HIS A 389 10.76 -9.80 7.33
C HIS A 389 11.68 -8.60 7.55
N CYS A 390 11.31 -7.43 7.05
CA CYS A 390 12.05 -6.20 7.23
C CYS A 390 11.69 -5.55 8.55
N VAL A 391 12.66 -5.41 9.44
CA VAL A 391 12.53 -4.71 10.72
C VAL A 391 13.37 -3.43 10.74
N ARG A 392 12.95 -2.48 11.55
CA ARG A 392 13.62 -1.21 11.76
C ARG A 392 13.27 -0.66 13.14
N CYS A 393 14.13 0.19 13.70
CA CYS A 393 13.85 0.90 14.94
C CYS A 393 12.37 1.36 15.00
N PRO A 394 11.59 0.93 16.01
CA PRO A 394 10.16 1.23 16.12
C PRO A 394 9.88 2.74 16.10
N ALA A 395 10.67 3.53 16.83
CA ALA A 395 10.52 4.98 16.88
C ALA A 395 10.78 5.65 15.51
N ASP A 396 11.82 5.25 14.78
CA ASP A 396 12.09 5.77 13.43
C ASP A 396 11.01 5.39 12.42
N THR A 397 10.51 4.16 12.51
CA THR A 397 9.41 3.68 11.68
C THR A 397 8.15 4.51 11.95
N CYS A 398 7.79 4.70 13.22
CA CYS A 398 6.62 5.48 13.61
C CYS A 398 6.74 6.97 13.22
N VAL A 399 7.88 7.60 13.43
CA VAL A 399 8.12 8.99 12.98
C VAL A 399 7.97 9.11 11.47
N SER A 400 8.47 8.12 10.73
CA SER A 400 8.30 8.11 9.27
C SER A 400 6.83 7.95 8.87
N LEU A 401 6.05 7.09 9.55
CA LEU A 401 4.62 6.92 9.30
C LEU A 401 3.82 8.18 9.64
N LEU A 402 4.15 8.86 10.74
CA LEU A 402 3.49 10.11 11.17
C LEU A 402 3.77 11.30 10.25
N SER A 403 4.85 11.26 9.47
CA SER A 403 5.30 12.35 8.60
C SER A 403 5.00 12.17 7.11
N HIS A 404 4.32 11.07 6.71
CA HIS A 404 4.01 10.79 5.30
C HIS A 404 2.50 10.60 5.07
N SER A 405 2.05 11.01 3.87
CA SER A 405 0.67 10.82 3.42
C SER A 405 0.47 9.38 2.93
N LEU A 406 0.01 8.49 3.81
CA LEU A 406 -0.24 7.11 3.45
C LEU A 406 -1.69 6.88 2.96
N SER A 407 -1.99 5.68 2.48
CA SER A 407 -3.35 5.26 2.14
C SER A 407 -4.28 5.38 3.36
N PRO A 408 -5.58 5.70 3.19
CA PRO A 408 -6.57 5.70 4.28
C PRO A 408 -6.67 4.38 5.05
N ALA A 409 -6.22 3.28 4.46
CA ALA A 409 -6.15 1.98 5.15
C ALA A 409 -5.17 1.97 6.33
N HIS A 410 -4.24 2.93 6.42
CA HIS A 410 -3.29 3.08 7.52
C HIS A 410 -3.82 4.00 8.64
N ASN A 411 -5.12 3.90 8.95
CA ASN A 411 -5.78 4.77 9.95
C ASN A 411 -5.21 4.61 11.36
N TYR A 412 -4.50 3.53 11.67
CA TYR A 412 -3.72 3.38 12.90
C TYR A 412 -2.64 4.46 13.07
N ALA A 413 -2.18 5.09 11.97
CA ALA A 413 -1.26 6.22 12.01
C ALA A 413 -1.95 7.57 12.27
N LEU A 414 -3.22 7.59 12.67
CA LEU A 414 -3.98 8.80 13.00
C LEU A 414 -3.29 9.63 14.07
N ASN A 415 -2.78 8.99 15.11
CA ASN A 415 -2.06 9.62 16.21
C ASN A 415 -0.98 8.70 16.78
N GLN A 416 -0.20 9.22 17.72
CA GLN A 416 0.93 8.51 18.31
C GLN A 416 0.49 7.27 19.11
N LYS A 417 -0.60 7.38 19.88
CA LYS A 417 -1.11 6.29 20.73
C LYS A 417 -1.59 5.11 19.90
N SER A 418 -2.45 5.37 18.91
CA SER A 418 -2.95 4.31 18.04
C SER A 418 -1.84 3.64 17.23
N LEU A 419 -0.84 4.42 16.79
CA LEU A 419 0.30 3.89 16.05
C LEU A 419 1.21 3.03 16.93
N GLY A 420 1.54 3.49 18.15
CA GLY A 420 2.36 2.72 19.08
C GLY A 420 1.69 1.40 19.47
N SER A 421 0.40 1.43 19.82
CA SER A 421 -0.37 0.22 20.13
C SER A 421 -0.46 -0.75 18.94
N TYR A 422 -0.65 -0.23 17.72
CA TYR A 422 -0.63 -1.06 16.52
C TYR A 422 0.74 -1.74 16.33
N PHE A 423 1.83 -1.00 16.57
CA PHE A 423 3.18 -1.55 16.46
C PHE A 423 3.42 -2.68 17.46
N VAL A 424 2.99 -2.53 18.72
CA VAL A 424 3.08 -3.58 19.74
C VAL A 424 2.27 -4.82 19.36
N THR A 425 1.07 -4.64 18.82
CA THR A 425 0.23 -5.76 18.33
C THR A 425 0.87 -6.49 17.16
N TYR A 426 1.45 -5.74 16.22
CA TYR A 426 2.22 -6.30 15.10
C TYR A 426 3.44 -7.11 15.58
N ASP A 427 4.24 -6.56 16.49
CA ASP A 427 5.39 -7.25 17.08
C ASP A 427 4.98 -8.56 17.75
N GLY A 428 3.91 -8.51 18.55
CA GLY A 428 3.34 -9.69 19.20
C GLY A 428 2.79 -10.74 18.23
N LEU A 429 2.30 -10.33 17.04
CA LEU A 429 1.88 -11.24 15.99
C LEU A 429 3.08 -11.88 15.30
N MET A 430 4.13 -11.10 15.01
CA MET A 430 5.35 -11.62 14.40
C MET A 430 6.06 -12.64 15.29
N LYS A 431 6.15 -12.39 16.59
CA LYS A 431 6.65 -13.37 17.58
C LYS A 431 5.83 -14.66 17.62
N HIS A 432 4.52 -14.56 17.41
CA HIS A 432 3.68 -15.74 17.28
C HIS A 432 4.01 -16.53 16.01
N TRP A 433 4.13 -15.85 14.86
CA TRP A 433 4.48 -16.49 13.59
C TRP A 433 5.84 -17.16 13.62
N GLU A 434 6.85 -16.55 14.21
CA GLU A 434 8.18 -17.17 14.39
C GLU A 434 8.13 -18.51 15.16
N LYS A 435 7.14 -18.65 16.06
CA LYS A 435 6.98 -19.86 16.87
C LYS A 435 6.20 -20.97 16.15
N VAL A 436 5.16 -20.63 15.38
CA VAL A 436 4.18 -21.63 14.90
C VAL A 436 4.26 -21.94 13.41
N LEU A 437 4.84 -21.04 12.58
CA LEU A 437 4.88 -21.26 11.13
C LEU A 437 5.84 -22.40 10.74
N PRO A 438 5.47 -23.22 9.75
CA PRO A 438 6.31 -24.34 9.28
C PRO A 438 7.42 -23.89 8.31
N VAL A 439 7.68 -22.59 8.20
CA VAL A 439 8.67 -21.99 7.29
C VAL A 439 9.65 -21.12 8.05
N ARG A 440 10.88 -21.02 7.53
CA ARG A 440 11.87 -20.11 8.07
C ARG A 440 11.62 -18.69 7.54
N ILE A 441 11.56 -17.72 8.43
CA ILE A 441 11.51 -16.29 8.10
C ILE A 441 12.93 -15.72 8.25
N HIS A 442 13.44 -15.07 7.20
CA HIS A 442 14.69 -14.31 7.26
C HIS A 442 14.38 -12.89 7.75
N THR A 443 14.91 -12.51 8.89
CA THR A 443 14.75 -11.17 9.45
C THR A 443 15.88 -10.28 8.97
N LEU A 444 15.52 -9.19 8.26
CA LEU A 444 16.43 -8.16 7.77
C LEU A 444 16.30 -6.90 8.61
N SER A 445 17.34 -6.53 9.35
CA SER A 445 17.42 -5.23 10.01
C SER A 445 17.78 -4.13 8.99
N TYR A 446 16.98 -3.05 8.95
CA TYR A 446 17.27 -1.90 8.11
C TYR A 446 18.60 -1.25 8.49
N GLU A 447 18.89 -1.16 9.76
CA GLU A 447 20.12 -0.59 10.30
C GLU A 447 21.33 -1.41 9.88
N ASP A 448 21.27 -2.75 10.02
CA ASP A 448 22.35 -3.65 9.61
C ASP A 448 22.57 -3.59 8.10
N LEU A 449 21.51 -3.56 7.32
CA LEU A 449 21.57 -3.39 5.87
C LEU A 449 22.28 -2.08 5.48
N VAL A 450 22.02 -0.98 6.20
CA VAL A 450 22.65 0.33 5.93
C VAL A 450 24.12 0.34 6.31
N TYR A 451 24.52 -0.37 7.36
CA TYR A 451 25.91 -0.44 7.82
C TYR A 451 26.74 -1.49 7.07
N ASN A 452 26.12 -2.63 6.70
CA ASN A 452 26.76 -3.81 6.15
C ASN A 452 26.09 -4.25 4.83
N GLN A 453 25.92 -3.31 3.88
CA GLN A 453 25.12 -3.50 2.67
C GLN A 453 25.44 -4.80 1.92
N GLU A 454 26.72 -5.08 1.67
CA GLU A 454 27.13 -6.27 0.88
C GLU A 454 26.76 -7.57 1.59
N GLN A 455 27.07 -7.66 2.89
CA GLN A 455 26.77 -8.83 3.70
C GLN A 455 25.26 -9.13 3.74
N GLU A 456 24.46 -8.12 4.05
CA GLU A 456 23.01 -8.27 4.15
C GLU A 456 22.36 -8.53 2.79
N SER A 457 22.89 -7.93 1.71
CA SER A 457 22.42 -8.20 0.34
C SER A 457 22.71 -9.65 -0.08
N LYS A 458 23.89 -10.20 0.27
CA LYS A 458 24.21 -11.62 0.06
C LYS A 458 23.26 -12.53 0.84
N ALA A 459 22.94 -12.20 2.08
CA ALA A 459 22.01 -12.96 2.91
C ALA A 459 20.57 -12.94 2.32
N LEU A 460 20.12 -11.80 1.78
CA LEU A 460 18.84 -11.69 1.08
C LEU A 460 18.77 -12.60 -0.14
N LEU A 461 19.80 -12.60 -0.99
CA LEU A 461 19.85 -13.47 -2.18
C LEU A 461 19.91 -14.94 -1.80
N ALA A 462 20.70 -15.30 -0.79
CA ALA A 462 20.76 -16.67 -0.27
C ALA A 462 19.39 -17.13 0.25
N CYS A 463 18.64 -16.26 0.96
CA CYS A 463 17.27 -16.54 1.38
C CYS A 463 16.35 -16.77 0.17
N ALA A 464 16.50 -16.00 -0.91
CA ALA A 464 15.76 -16.19 -2.16
C ALA A 464 16.23 -17.42 -2.96
N GLY A 465 17.26 -18.14 -2.52
CA GLY A 465 17.86 -19.28 -3.22
C GLY A 465 18.57 -18.88 -4.51
N MET A 466 19.22 -17.71 -4.51
CA MET A 466 19.97 -17.16 -5.63
C MET A 466 21.45 -16.99 -5.30
N GLU A 467 22.29 -17.14 -6.32
CA GLU A 467 23.71 -16.82 -6.22
C GLU A 467 23.91 -15.29 -6.17
N TRP A 468 25.10 -14.88 -5.76
CA TRP A 468 25.44 -13.46 -5.66
C TRP A 468 25.69 -12.85 -7.04
N GLU A 469 25.11 -11.65 -7.28
CA GLU A 469 25.41 -10.77 -8.41
C GLU A 469 25.77 -9.38 -7.86
N GLU A 470 26.88 -8.78 -8.35
CA GLU A 470 27.39 -7.49 -7.85
C GLU A 470 26.44 -6.32 -8.15
N GLU A 471 25.66 -6.43 -9.20
CA GLU A 471 24.63 -5.46 -9.58
C GLU A 471 23.62 -5.18 -8.46
N CYS A 472 23.46 -6.10 -7.51
CA CYS A 472 22.61 -5.93 -6.34
C CYS A 472 23.11 -4.85 -5.37
N LEU A 473 24.40 -4.48 -5.41
CA LEU A 473 24.93 -3.35 -4.65
C LEU A 473 24.50 -2.01 -5.26
N GLU A 474 24.26 -1.96 -6.56
CA GLU A 474 23.84 -0.78 -7.29
C GLU A 474 22.31 -0.72 -7.47
N PHE A 475 21.57 -1.06 -6.42
CA PHE A 475 20.11 -1.13 -6.44
C PHE A 475 19.44 0.17 -6.93
N TYR A 476 20.10 1.31 -6.74
CA TYR A 476 19.64 2.65 -7.13
C TYR A 476 19.70 2.91 -8.65
N ASN A 477 20.44 2.09 -9.40
CA ASN A 477 20.54 2.16 -10.88
C ASN A 477 19.45 1.32 -11.58
N GLY A 478 18.46 0.80 -10.85
CA GLY A 478 17.40 -0.02 -11.43
C GLY A 478 16.39 0.80 -12.22
N ASP A 479 15.95 0.27 -13.39
CA ASP A 479 14.93 0.89 -14.26
C ASP A 479 13.49 0.54 -13.84
N SER A 480 13.32 -0.33 -12.84
CA SER A 480 12.00 -0.76 -12.37
C SER A 480 11.19 0.42 -11.82
N PRO A 481 9.94 0.61 -12.26
CA PRO A 481 9.06 1.64 -11.71
C PRO A 481 8.82 1.40 -10.21
N VAL A 482 9.06 2.42 -9.39
CA VAL A 482 8.83 2.38 -7.93
C VAL A 482 7.63 3.25 -7.58
N THR A 483 6.52 2.62 -7.23
CA THR A 483 5.24 3.30 -6.95
C THR A 483 5.03 3.64 -5.48
N THR A 484 5.99 3.33 -4.60
CA THR A 484 5.88 3.55 -3.15
C THR A 484 6.41 4.92 -2.73
N PHE A 485 6.04 5.37 -1.52
CA PHE A 485 6.53 6.63 -0.93
C PHE A 485 8.05 6.65 -0.69
N SER A 486 8.73 5.53 -0.87
CA SER A 486 10.19 5.43 -0.76
C SER A 486 10.91 5.58 -2.11
N ASN A 487 10.19 5.87 -3.21
CA ASN A 487 10.73 5.88 -4.58
C ASN A 487 11.97 6.77 -4.73
N LEU A 488 11.93 8.01 -4.23
CA LEU A 488 13.08 8.92 -4.30
C LEU A 488 14.25 8.50 -3.41
N GLN A 489 13.98 7.74 -2.35
CA GLN A 489 15.01 7.28 -1.41
C GLN A 489 15.81 6.11 -1.98
N VAL A 490 15.13 5.16 -2.62
CA VAL A 490 15.77 3.95 -3.17
C VAL A 490 16.46 4.19 -4.52
N ARG A 491 16.37 5.40 -5.07
CA ARG A 491 17.11 5.85 -6.27
C ARG A 491 18.41 6.60 -5.94
N LYS A 492 18.85 6.53 -4.70
CA LYS A 492 20.10 7.09 -4.22
C LYS A 492 20.95 5.98 -3.61
N PRO A 493 22.30 6.08 -3.67
CA PRO A 493 23.16 5.18 -2.94
C PRO A 493 22.76 5.11 -1.45
N MET A 494 23.13 4.03 -0.78
CA MET A 494 22.84 3.81 0.63
C MET A 494 23.24 5.02 1.47
N PHE A 495 22.37 5.46 2.39
CA PHE A 495 22.61 6.61 3.25
C PHE A 495 22.12 6.37 4.68
N ARG A 496 22.85 6.95 5.66
CA ARG A 496 22.62 6.72 7.10
C ARG A 496 21.66 7.73 7.75
N SER A 497 21.30 8.80 7.06
CA SER A 497 20.53 9.91 7.65
C SER A 497 19.09 9.56 8.05
N SER A 498 18.64 8.36 7.71
CA SER A 498 17.34 7.82 8.11
C SER A 498 17.36 7.13 9.48
N ILE A 499 18.55 6.80 10.01
CA ILE A 499 18.73 6.13 11.30
C ILE A 499 18.77 7.18 12.41
N GLY A 500 18.05 6.94 13.50
CA GLY A 500 18.00 7.84 14.66
C GLY A 500 17.26 9.16 14.43
N ARG A 501 16.41 9.25 13.39
CA ARG A 501 15.63 10.46 13.08
C ARG A 501 14.69 10.86 14.22
N TRP A 502 14.16 9.90 14.96
CA TRP A 502 13.29 10.13 16.10
C TRP A 502 13.95 11.00 17.18
N LYS A 503 15.30 10.96 17.33
CA LYS A 503 16.06 11.72 18.33
C LYS A 503 15.81 13.23 18.19
N ARG A 504 15.64 13.74 16.97
CA ARG A 504 15.33 15.16 16.68
C ARG A 504 13.95 15.58 17.15
N HIS A 505 13.05 14.62 17.37
CA HIS A 505 11.65 14.84 17.71
C HIS A 505 11.30 14.32 19.11
N LYS A 506 12.28 13.84 19.88
CA LYS A 506 12.12 13.16 21.17
C LYS A 506 11.09 13.83 22.09
N ASN A 507 11.19 15.17 22.22
CA ASN A 507 10.31 15.95 23.09
C ASN A 507 8.83 16.02 22.63
N LEU A 508 8.54 15.61 21.40
CA LEU A 508 7.18 15.60 20.84
C LEU A 508 6.57 14.19 20.76
N LEU A 509 7.29 13.17 21.20
CA LEU A 509 6.94 11.75 20.99
C LEU A 509 6.53 11.03 22.30
N GLY A 510 6.19 11.76 23.38
CA GLY A 510 5.83 11.16 24.65
C GLY A 510 4.71 10.13 24.56
N ASP A 511 3.59 10.51 23.95
CA ASP A 511 2.45 9.59 23.73
C ASP A 511 2.83 8.35 22.90
N LEU A 512 3.81 8.47 21.99
CA LEU A 512 4.31 7.35 21.19
C LEU A 512 5.14 6.41 22.04
N PHE A 513 6.06 6.94 22.85
CA PHE A 513 6.94 6.13 23.68
C PHE A 513 6.15 5.38 24.75
N ASP A 514 5.17 6.05 25.36
CA ASP A 514 4.25 5.41 26.31
C ASP A 514 3.49 4.24 25.66
N ALA A 515 3.02 4.43 24.41
CA ALA A 515 2.27 3.40 23.70
C ALA A 515 3.15 2.27 23.14
N LEU A 516 4.42 2.51 22.84
CA LEU A 516 5.38 1.48 22.45
C LEU A 516 5.82 0.63 23.64
N GLY A 517 5.77 1.17 24.87
CA GLY A 517 6.18 0.44 26.07
C GLY A 517 7.59 -0.15 25.95
N PRO A 518 7.74 -1.48 26.11
CA PRO A 518 9.05 -2.14 26.01
C PRO A 518 9.77 -2.00 24.67
N LEU A 519 9.05 -1.61 23.61
CA LEU A 519 9.64 -1.34 22.29
C LEU A 519 10.14 0.10 22.16
N SER A 520 10.00 0.91 23.20
CA SER A 520 10.48 2.29 23.24
C SER A 520 12.01 2.33 23.34
N PRO A 521 12.71 3.20 22.57
CA PRO A 521 14.16 3.33 22.66
C PRO A 521 14.63 4.10 23.90
N LEU A 522 13.73 4.46 24.83
CA LEU A 522 14.04 5.21 26.05
C LEU A 522 14.36 4.29 27.24
N GLU A 523 14.21 2.99 27.16
CA GLU A 523 14.63 2.07 28.23
C GLU A 523 16.16 2.03 28.36
N GLU A 524 16.64 1.99 29.61
CA GLU A 524 18.06 2.11 29.96
C GLU A 524 18.92 1.12 29.19
N GLY A 525 19.92 1.63 28.45
CA GLY A 525 20.89 0.84 27.70
C GLY A 525 20.61 0.69 26.18
N GLN A 526 19.48 1.18 25.66
CA GLN A 526 19.16 1.16 24.24
C GLN A 526 19.26 2.54 23.57
N GLU A 527 20.27 3.36 23.96
CA GLU A 527 20.50 4.67 23.32
C GLU A 527 20.72 4.59 21.80
N ASP A 528 21.12 3.44 21.33
CA ASP A 528 21.14 3.08 19.92
C ASP A 528 20.16 1.92 19.69
N CYS A 529 19.17 2.12 18.82
CA CYS A 529 18.35 1.04 18.27
C CYS A 529 19.20 0.05 17.43
N ASN A 530 20.51 0.01 17.67
CA ASN A 530 21.47 -0.91 17.09
C ASN A 530 21.25 -2.29 17.72
N GLY A 531 20.45 -3.11 17.05
CA GLY A 531 20.14 -4.46 17.50
C GLY A 531 18.93 -4.49 18.42
N THR A 532 17.73 -4.29 17.88
CA THR A 532 16.53 -4.93 18.42
C THR A 532 16.87 -6.42 18.51
N GLY A 533 16.61 -7.07 19.65
CA GLY A 533 17.00 -8.46 19.92
C GLY A 533 16.50 -9.53 18.92
N TYR A 534 16.03 -9.12 17.75
CA TYR A 534 15.67 -9.94 16.60
C TYR A 534 16.90 -10.53 15.88
N GLY A 535 18.07 -9.86 15.87
CA GLY A 535 19.28 -10.34 15.16
C GLY A 535 20.21 -11.21 16.00
N GLN A 536 20.25 -11.06 17.32
CA GLN A 536 21.25 -11.72 18.16
C GLN A 536 20.90 -13.15 18.60
N GLN A 537 19.64 -13.58 18.54
CA GLN A 537 19.27 -14.97 18.91
C GLN A 537 19.48 -16.00 17.80
N GLN A 538 19.68 -15.61 16.55
CA GLN A 538 19.85 -16.57 15.44
C GLN A 538 21.28 -16.89 15.04
N SER A 539 22.31 -16.17 15.52
CA SER A 539 23.72 -16.47 15.23
C SER A 539 24.29 -17.64 16.05
N LEU A 540 23.56 -18.17 17.02
CA LEU A 540 24.01 -19.26 17.90
C LEU A 540 23.45 -20.65 17.57
N SER A 541 22.62 -20.82 16.50
CA SER A 541 22.06 -22.12 16.13
C SER A 541 22.42 -22.61 14.71
N ALA A 542 23.47 -22.10 14.09
CA ALA A 542 23.97 -22.62 12.83
C ALA A 542 24.94 -23.80 13.05
N ALA A 543 24.49 -24.82 13.76
CA ALA A 543 25.10 -26.14 13.69
C ALA A 543 24.24 -27.02 12.78
N VAL A 544 24.68 -27.18 11.55
CA VAL A 544 24.14 -28.15 10.60
C VAL A 544 24.35 -29.54 11.21
N PRO A 545 23.36 -30.39 11.38
CA PRO A 545 23.63 -31.81 11.61
C PRO A 545 24.05 -32.42 10.28
N ASP A 546 25.33 -32.79 10.21
CA ASP A 546 25.83 -33.68 9.17
C ASP A 546 25.01 -34.98 9.19
N ASN A 547 24.19 -35.19 8.20
CA ASN A 547 23.60 -36.48 7.90
C ASN A 547 24.64 -37.34 7.18
N ASP A 548 25.53 -37.93 7.96
CA ASP A 548 26.41 -39.02 7.48
C ASP A 548 25.58 -40.30 7.28
N THR A 549 25.13 -40.50 6.05
CA THR A 549 24.48 -41.73 5.59
C THR A 549 25.48 -42.78 5.10
N SER A 550 26.57 -43.05 5.87
CA SER A 550 27.57 -44.06 5.50
C SER A 550 27.77 -45.16 6.53
N GLN A 551 26.69 -45.66 7.19
CA GLN A 551 26.78 -46.91 7.95
C GLN A 551 25.47 -47.71 7.93
N LEU A 552 25.14 -48.34 6.81
CA LEU A 552 24.27 -49.52 6.76
C LEU A 552 24.66 -50.40 5.55
N ARG A 553 25.80 -51.04 5.60
CA ARG A 553 26.08 -52.32 4.88
C ARG A 553 26.93 -53.20 5.77
N ASN A 554 26.37 -54.32 6.12
CA ASN A 554 26.91 -55.59 6.55
C ASN A 554 26.34 -56.10 7.87
N VAL A 555 25.23 -56.80 7.81
CA VAL A 555 25.05 -58.01 8.64
C VAL A 555 24.47 -59.08 7.73
N SER A 556 25.32 -60.02 7.39
CA SER A 556 25.02 -61.26 6.72
C SER A 556 24.26 -62.21 7.66
N ALA A 557 23.20 -62.83 7.14
CA ALA A 557 22.54 -63.96 7.78
C ALA A 557 23.39 -65.21 7.73
N PRO A 558 23.30 -66.11 8.71
CA PRO A 558 23.63 -67.52 8.52
C PRO A 558 22.37 -68.36 8.36
N VAL A 559 22.53 -69.29 7.45
CA VAL A 559 21.70 -70.41 7.11
C VAL A 559 21.47 -71.35 8.30
N SER A 560 20.25 -71.79 8.54
CA SER A 560 19.84 -73.21 8.64
C SER A 560 18.31 -73.31 8.63
#